data_449d202df7571f323b2cb03af0d7fbe0
#
_entry.id   449d202df7571f323b2cb03af0d7fbe0
#
_cell.length_a   1.000
_cell.length_b   1.000
_cell.length_c   1.000
_cell.angle_alpha   90.00
_cell.angle_beta   90.00
_cell.angle_gamma   90.00
#
_symmetry.space_group_name_H-M   'P 1'
#
loop_
_entity.id
_entity.type
_entity.pdbx_description
1 polymer ?
#
loop_
_entity_poly.entity_id
_entity_poly.type
_entity_poly.pdbx_seq_one_letter_code
_entity_poly.pdbx_strand_id
1 'polypeptide(L)'
;MFHVQDISSQLCCLTLRPVVNETVLDVCAAPGGKSFTLAELMGNNGKLYSMDLHDMRVGLIEDGASRLGIRIITAMQNDASKFNAELPQADRVLCDVPCSGLGVIRRKPEIKFKSPSDFDGLPEIQYQILETSARYVKPGGTLVYSTCTLSRAENDEVAKRFAAAHPEFLPIVQPVPYAGAAGDPTRTYCPDENGGDGFFTASFRRVK
;
A
#
# COMPACT_ATOMS: atom_id res chain seq x y z
N MET A 1 -0.78 20.92 12.31
CA MET A 1 -1.45 19.67 12.78
C MET A 1 -0.59 18.49 12.41
N PHE A 2 -0.76 17.35 13.07
CA PHE A 2 -0.01 16.12 12.78
C PHE A 2 -0.94 14.90 12.84
N HIS A 3 -0.54 13.80 12.24
CA HIS A 3 -1.16 12.49 12.44
C HIS A 3 -0.13 11.51 13.00
N VAL A 4 -0.61 10.51 13.72
CA VAL A 4 0.23 9.45 14.28
C VAL A 4 0.21 8.27 13.31
N GLN A 5 1.40 7.78 12.95
CA GLN A 5 1.54 6.63 12.06
C GLN A 5 2.71 5.75 12.51
N ASP A 6 2.54 4.44 12.42
CA ASP A 6 3.61 3.48 12.67
C ASP A 6 4.76 3.66 11.66
N ILE A 7 5.99 3.44 12.14
CA ILE A 7 7.20 3.64 11.32
C ILE A 7 7.21 2.76 10.07
N SER A 8 6.77 1.51 10.16
CA SER A 8 6.73 0.59 9.01
C SER A 8 5.74 1.06 7.94
N SER A 9 4.60 1.65 8.35
CA SER A 9 3.65 2.29 7.44
C SER A 9 4.23 3.53 6.76
N GLN A 10 5.05 4.33 7.47
CA GLN A 10 5.77 5.47 6.88
C GLN A 10 6.82 4.98 5.87
N LEU A 11 7.57 3.93 6.20
CA LEU A 11 8.56 3.33 5.31
C LEU A 11 7.93 2.81 4.02
N CYS A 12 6.71 2.27 4.07
CA CYS A 12 5.93 1.89 2.90
C CYS A 12 5.67 3.10 1.98
N CYS A 13 5.27 4.25 2.52
CA CYS A 13 5.06 5.47 1.74
C CYS A 13 6.38 5.98 1.12
N LEU A 14 7.49 5.92 1.86
CA LEU A 14 8.82 6.25 1.37
C LEU A 14 9.30 5.29 0.27
N THR A 15 8.87 4.04 0.31
CA THR A 15 9.14 3.05 -0.75
C THR A 15 8.45 3.43 -2.06
N LEU A 16 7.19 3.88 -2.02
CA LEU A 16 6.47 4.38 -3.20
C LEU A 16 7.11 5.66 -3.76
N ARG A 17 7.59 6.54 -2.89
CA ARG A 17 8.33 7.76 -3.20
C ARG A 17 7.66 8.66 -4.25
N PRO A 18 6.42 9.09 -4.01
CA PRO A 18 5.75 10.02 -4.92
C PRO A 18 6.45 11.38 -4.91
N VAL A 19 6.34 12.09 -6.02
CA VAL A 19 6.87 13.45 -6.15
C VAL A 19 5.77 14.45 -6.49
N VAL A 20 6.09 15.73 -6.37
CA VAL A 20 5.19 16.84 -6.68
C VAL A 20 4.63 16.73 -8.10
N ASN A 21 3.36 17.04 -8.30
CA ASN A 21 2.61 17.00 -9.57
C ASN A 21 2.30 15.58 -10.11
N GLU A 22 2.69 14.49 -9.46
CA GLU A 22 2.28 13.15 -9.88
C GLU A 22 0.79 12.87 -9.62
N THR A 23 0.27 11.89 -10.34
CA THR A 23 -1.01 11.24 -10.05
C THR A 23 -0.72 9.95 -9.29
N VAL A 24 -1.30 9.81 -8.11
CA VAL A 24 -1.09 8.68 -7.20
C VAL A 24 -2.43 8.02 -6.89
N LEU A 25 -2.47 6.69 -6.85
CA LEU A 25 -3.61 5.91 -6.36
C LEU A 25 -3.20 5.16 -5.09
N ASP A 26 -4.03 5.25 -4.05
CA ASP A 26 -3.98 4.44 -2.83
C ASP A 26 -5.27 3.60 -2.81
N VAL A 27 -5.19 2.33 -3.22
CA VAL A 27 -6.36 1.53 -3.59
C VAL A 27 -7.11 0.92 -2.41
N CYS A 28 -6.50 0.90 -1.21
CA CYS A 28 -7.10 0.40 0.03
C CYS A 28 -6.75 1.34 1.20
N ALA A 29 -7.11 2.62 1.06
CA ALA A 29 -6.52 3.73 1.80
C ALA A 29 -6.96 3.86 3.26
N ALA A 30 -8.20 3.47 3.60
CA ALA A 30 -8.78 3.81 4.90
C ALA A 30 -8.04 3.16 6.09
N PRO A 31 -7.84 3.93 7.16
CA PRO A 31 -8.46 5.21 7.51
C PRO A 31 -7.74 6.46 6.98
N GLY A 32 -6.77 6.34 6.04
CA GLY A 32 -6.13 7.47 5.37
C GLY A 32 -4.68 7.74 5.78
N GLY A 33 -4.14 7.05 6.78
CA GLY A 33 -2.79 7.33 7.31
C GLY A 33 -1.70 7.33 6.24
N LYS A 34 -1.68 6.34 5.33
CA LYS A 34 -0.72 6.30 4.21
C LYS A 34 -0.98 7.41 3.20
N SER A 35 -2.24 7.64 2.81
CA SER A 35 -2.63 8.74 1.93
C SER A 35 -2.17 10.11 2.46
N PHE A 36 -2.27 10.35 3.77
CA PHE A 36 -1.82 11.62 4.36
C PHE A 36 -0.31 11.79 4.24
N THR A 37 0.47 10.74 4.52
CA THR A 37 1.92 10.74 4.35
C THR A 37 2.32 10.91 2.88
N LEU A 38 1.62 10.24 1.94
CA LEU A 38 1.85 10.43 0.51
C LEU A 38 1.58 11.88 0.08
N ALA A 39 0.49 12.49 0.56
CA ALA A 39 0.18 13.89 0.28
C ALA A 39 1.25 14.85 0.84
N GLU A 40 1.81 14.57 2.01
CA GLU A 40 2.93 15.33 2.59
C GLU A 40 4.20 15.20 1.73
N LEU A 41 4.55 13.98 1.29
CA LEU A 41 5.69 13.74 0.40
C LEU A 41 5.55 14.47 -0.95
N MET A 42 4.32 14.61 -1.44
CA MET A 42 3.97 15.39 -2.64
C MET A 42 3.91 16.90 -2.39
N GLY A 43 4.19 17.37 -1.18
CA GLY A 43 4.05 18.81 -0.84
C GLY A 43 2.62 19.33 -0.99
N ASN A 44 1.61 18.47 -0.82
CA ASN A 44 0.19 18.78 -1.03
C ASN A 44 -0.08 19.35 -2.44
N ASN A 45 0.61 18.83 -3.45
CA ASN A 45 0.53 19.27 -4.84
C ASN A 45 0.59 18.07 -5.81
N GLY A 46 -0.41 17.91 -6.66
CA GLY A 46 -0.63 16.78 -7.54
C GLY A 46 -2.06 16.25 -7.42
N LYS A 47 -2.25 14.95 -7.64
CA LYS A 47 -3.55 14.28 -7.50
C LYS A 47 -3.36 12.97 -6.75
N LEU A 48 -4.10 12.77 -5.68
CA LEU A 48 -4.09 11.54 -4.89
C LEU A 48 -5.51 11.00 -4.75
N TYR A 49 -5.79 9.88 -5.40
CA TYR A 49 -7.06 9.17 -5.27
C TYR A 49 -6.93 8.12 -4.16
N SER A 50 -7.68 8.29 -3.10
CA SER A 50 -7.65 7.45 -1.90
C SER A 50 -8.96 6.67 -1.78
N MET A 51 -8.89 5.35 -1.93
CA MET A 51 -10.07 4.51 -2.12
C MET A 51 -10.23 3.49 -0.99
N ASP A 52 -11.46 3.15 -0.69
CA ASP A 52 -11.79 2.01 0.16
C ASP A 52 -13.08 1.34 -0.32
N LEU A 53 -13.24 0.06 -0.02
CA LEU A 53 -14.43 -0.72 -0.37
C LEU A 53 -15.70 -0.20 0.33
N HIS A 54 -15.53 0.32 1.56
CA HIS A 54 -16.64 0.71 2.43
C HIS A 54 -16.79 2.24 2.51
N ASP A 55 -17.95 2.76 2.12
CA ASP A 55 -18.28 4.19 2.14
C ASP A 55 -18.04 4.85 3.50
N MET A 56 -18.47 4.21 4.60
CA MET A 56 -18.20 4.73 5.95
C MET A 56 -16.71 4.92 6.25
N ARG A 57 -15.84 4.14 5.64
CA ARG A 57 -14.38 4.27 5.81
C ARG A 57 -13.79 5.35 4.91
N VAL A 58 -14.43 5.64 3.78
CA VAL A 58 -14.09 6.79 2.92
C VAL A 58 -14.25 8.10 3.69
N GLY A 59 -15.33 8.25 4.46
CA GLY A 59 -15.54 9.41 5.33
C GLY A 59 -14.38 9.68 6.32
N LEU A 60 -13.71 8.62 6.83
CA LEU A 60 -12.53 8.81 7.69
C LEU A 60 -11.34 9.43 6.96
N ILE A 61 -11.20 9.14 5.66
CA ILE A 61 -10.16 9.75 4.81
C ILE A 61 -10.47 11.22 4.61
N GLU A 62 -11.72 11.56 4.29
CA GLU A 62 -12.16 12.95 4.09
C GLU A 62 -11.99 13.81 5.34
N ASP A 63 -12.45 13.30 6.49
CA ASP A 63 -12.32 13.98 7.77
C ASP A 63 -10.84 14.20 8.15
N GLY A 64 -10.01 13.18 7.94
CA GLY A 64 -8.58 13.27 8.19
C GLY A 64 -7.88 14.26 7.28
N ALA A 65 -8.17 14.23 5.99
CA ALA A 65 -7.61 15.16 5.00
C ALA A 65 -8.02 16.61 5.32
N SER A 66 -9.30 16.84 5.61
CA SER A 66 -9.83 18.15 6.02
C SER A 66 -9.13 18.68 7.27
N ARG A 67 -9.04 17.85 8.32
CA ARG A 67 -8.38 18.19 9.58
C ARG A 67 -6.89 18.55 9.39
N LEU A 68 -6.20 17.89 8.46
CA LEU A 68 -4.76 18.11 8.18
C LEU A 68 -4.52 19.23 7.14
N GLY A 69 -5.58 19.78 6.50
CA GLY A 69 -5.47 20.79 5.46
C GLY A 69 -4.92 20.21 4.13
N ILE A 70 -5.10 18.91 3.90
CA ILE A 70 -4.69 18.24 2.67
C ILE A 70 -5.76 18.48 1.61
N ARG A 71 -5.36 18.95 0.43
CA ARG A 71 -6.28 19.37 -0.65
C ARG A 71 -6.20 18.51 -1.91
N ILE A 72 -5.17 17.69 -2.03
CA ILE A 72 -4.92 16.87 -3.24
C ILE A 72 -5.60 15.51 -3.19
N ILE A 73 -6.17 15.12 -2.03
CA ILE A 73 -6.87 13.86 -1.87
C ILE A 73 -8.28 13.97 -2.45
N THR A 74 -8.62 13.02 -3.32
CA THR A 74 -9.99 12.69 -3.72
C THR A 74 -10.31 11.34 -3.10
N ALA A 75 -11.10 11.33 -2.03
CA ALA A 75 -11.55 10.11 -1.40
C ALA A 75 -12.77 9.55 -2.13
N MET A 76 -12.84 8.23 -2.34
CA MET A 76 -13.97 7.62 -3.04
C MET A 76 -14.13 6.15 -2.71
N GLN A 77 -15.38 5.68 -2.77
CA GLN A 77 -15.65 4.25 -2.67
C GLN A 77 -15.23 3.54 -3.94
N ASN A 78 -14.46 2.46 -3.81
CA ASN A 78 -14.06 1.62 -4.94
C ASN A 78 -13.69 0.20 -4.48
N ASP A 79 -14.14 -0.80 -5.23
CA ASP A 79 -13.73 -2.18 -5.03
C ASP A 79 -12.41 -2.42 -5.79
N ALA A 80 -11.30 -2.44 -5.07
CA ALA A 80 -9.96 -2.58 -5.64
C ALA A 80 -9.74 -3.92 -6.38
N SER A 81 -10.58 -4.93 -6.15
CA SER A 81 -10.53 -6.19 -6.88
C SER A 81 -11.13 -6.09 -8.29
N LYS A 82 -11.81 -4.98 -8.61
CA LYS A 82 -12.48 -4.75 -9.90
C LYS A 82 -11.90 -3.52 -10.59
N PHE A 83 -11.65 -3.66 -11.89
CA PHE A 83 -11.17 -2.51 -12.67
C PHE A 83 -12.27 -1.46 -12.85
N ASN A 84 -11.96 -0.23 -12.47
CA ASN A 84 -12.81 0.93 -12.65
C ASN A 84 -12.22 1.84 -13.75
N ALA A 85 -12.90 1.93 -14.91
CA ALA A 85 -12.44 2.70 -16.05
C ALA A 85 -12.49 4.22 -15.84
N GLU A 86 -13.16 4.71 -14.79
CA GLU A 86 -13.22 6.13 -14.45
C GLU A 86 -11.95 6.61 -13.74
N LEU A 87 -11.15 5.70 -13.18
CA LEU A 87 -9.88 6.03 -12.56
C LEU A 87 -8.80 6.34 -13.61
N PRO A 88 -7.97 7.35 -13.37
CA PRO A 88 -6.90 7.71 -14.29
C PRO A 88 -5.75 6.70 -14.24
N GLN A 89 -4.95 6.67 -15.29
CA GLN A 89 -3.61 6.11 -15.24
C GLN A 89 -2.75 6.94 -14.28
N ALA A 90 -1.94 6.26 -13.45
CA ALA A 90 -1.18 6.87 -12.37
C ALA A 90 0.34 6.69 -12.51
N ASP A 91 1.08 7.65 -12.00
CA ASP A 91 2.53 7.59 -11.91
C ASP A 91 2.97 6.64 -10.78
N ARG A 92 2.16 6.58 -9.72
CA ARG A 92 2.38 5.71 -8.56
C ARG A 92 1.08 5.05 -8.12
N VAL A 93 1.16 3.77 -7.78
CA VAL A 93 0.03 3.03 -7.20
C VAL A 93 0.49 2.32 -5.93
N LEU A 94 -0.18 2.61 -4.81
CA LEU A 94 -0.03 1.91 -3.55
C LEU A 94 -1.14 0.87 -3.44
N CYS A 95 -0.73 -0.37 -3.26
CA CYS A 95 -1.59 -1.53 -3.06
C CYS A 95 -1.36 -2.09 -1.65
N ASP A 96 -1.85 -1.35 -0.62
CA ASP A 96 -1.77 -1.75 0.79
C ASP A 96 -3.00 -2.58 1.15
N VAL A 97 -2.91 -3.87 0.86
CA VAL A 97 -4.07 -4.76 0.80
C VAL A 97 -4.59 -5.17 2.18
N PRO A 98 -5.90 -5.52 2.30
CA PRO A 98 -6.39 -6.21 3.48
C PRO A 98 -5.63 -7.52 3.69
N CYS A 99 -5.21 -7.78 4.93
CA CYS A 99 -4.38 -8.93 5.27
C CYS A 99 -4.74 -9.48 6.67
N SER A 100 -4.13 -10.60 7.05
CA SER A 100 -4.34 -11.23 8.36
C SER A 100 -3.98 -10.32 9.54
N GLY A 101 -3.07 -9.35 9.33
CA GLY A 101 -2.63 -8.42 10.37
C GLY A 101 -1.68 -9.03 11.40
N LEU A 102 -1.07 -10.18 11.11
CA LEU A 102 -0.18 -10.87 12.07
C LEU A 102 1.05 -10.02 12.47
N GLY A 103 1.40 -8.99 11.69
CA GLY A 103 2.47 -8.05 12.04
C GLY A 103 2.07 -6.99 13.08
N VAL A 104 0.76 -6.76 13.29
CA VAL A 104 0.25 -5.71 14.20
C VAL A 104 -0.36 -6.23 15.49
N ILE A 105 -0.12 -7.48 15.83
CA ILE A 105 -0.66 -8.16 17.03
C ILE A 105 -0.37 -7.36 18.32
N ARG A 106 0.77 -6.67 18.38
CA ARG A 106 1.13 -5.81 19.52
C ARG A 106 0.09 -4.73 19.79
N ARG A 107 -0.52 -4.17 18.74
CA ARG A 107 -1.53 -3.11 18.80
C ARG A 107 -2.96 -3.61 18.71
N LYS A 108 -3.14 -4.80 18.11
CA LYS A 108 -4.42 -5.48 17.90
C LYS A 108 -4.36 -6.91 18.41
N PRO A 109 -4.32 -7.10 19.74
CA PRO A 109 -4.14 -8.43 20.35
C PRO A 109 -5.30 -9.39 20.06
N GLU A 110 -6.47 -8.89 19.68
CA GLU A 110 -7.64 -9.67 19.26
C GLU A 110 -7.36 -10.58 18.05
N ILE A 111 -6.36 -10.27 17.24
CA ILE A 111 -5.94 -11.10 16.09
C ILE A 111 -5.51 -12.50 16.55
N LYS A 112 -4.97 -12.64 17.76
CA LYS A 112 -4.56 -13.93 18.33
C LYS A 112 -5.71 -14.92 18.50
N PHE A 113 -6.94 -14.44 18.56
CA PHE A 113 -8.13 -15.25 18.76
C PHE A 113 -8.83 -15.66 17.46
N LYS A 114 -8.31 -15.21 16.31
CA LYS A 114 -8.80 -15.63 15.00
C LYS A 114 -8.35 -17.05 14.68
N SER A 115 -9.22 -17.80 13.99
CA SER A 115 -8.83 -19.10 13.45
C SER A 115 -7.89 -18.96 12.25
N PRO A 116 -6.93 -19.85 12.04
CA PRO A 116 -6.14 -19.89 10.80
C PRO A 116 -7.02 -19.89 9.53
N SER A 117 -8.17 -20.56 9.56
CA SER A 117 -9.13 -20.59 8.45
C SER A 117 -9.73 -19.22 8.08
N ASP A 118 -9.70 -18.24 8.99
CA ASP A 118 -10.16 -16.88 8.71
C ASP A 118 -9.25 -16.15 7.69
N PHE A 119 -8.09 -16.73 7.40
CA PHE A 119 -7.07 -16.17 6.51
C PHE A 119 -6.94 -16.88 5.17
N ASP A 120 -7.60 -18.04 4.97
CA ASP A 120 -7.39 -18.94 3.83
C ASP A 120 -7.65 -18.27 2.46
N GLY A 121 -8.59 -17.34 2.37
CA GLY A 121 -8.92 -16.63 1.12
C GLY A 121 -8.10 -15.36 0.86
N LEU A 122 -7.28 -14.90 1.82
CA LEU A 122 -6.61 -13.61 1.72
C LEU A 122 -5.58 -13.53 0.58
N PRO A 123 -4.69 -14.53 0.36
CA PRO A 123 -3.70 -14.44 -0.70
C PRO A 123 -4.32 -14.28 -2.10
N GLU A 124 -5.46 -14.92 -2.36
CA GLU A 124 -6.12 -14.82 -3.66
C GLU A 124 -6.76 -13.44 -3.87
N ILE A 125 -7.43 -12.90 -2.86
CA ILE A 125 -7.99 -11.53 -2.90
C ILE A 125 -6.86 -10.51 -3.06
N GLN A 126 -5.76 -10.67 -2.35
CA GLN A 126 -4.59 -9.79 -2.42
C GLN A 126 -3.96 -9.80 -3.82
N TYR A 127 -3.82 -10.99 -4.40
CA TYR A 127 -3.33 -11.13 -5.77
C TYR A 127 -4.25 -10.43 -6.77
N GLN A 128 -5.56 -10.63 -6.66
CA GLN A 128 -6.57 -9.99 -7.53
C GLN A 128 -6.53 -8.46 -7.44
N ILE A 129 -6.39 -7.91 -6.22
CA ILE A 129 -6.25 -6.47 -6.01
C ILE A 129 -4.95 -5.96 -6.64
N LEU A 130 -3.83 -6.67 -6.45
CA LEU A 130 -2.53 -6.31 -7.03
C LEU A 130 -2.57 -6.33 -8.56
N GLU A 131 -3.14 -7.36 -9.16
CA GLU A 131 -3.31 -7.50 -10.62
C GLU A 131 -4.19 -6.39 -11.20
N THR A 132 -5.30 -6.08 -10.53
CA THR A 132 -6.19 -4.97 -10.92
C THR A 132 -5.47 -3.63 -10.80
N SER A 133 -4.73 -3.41 -9.72
CA SER A 133 -3.96 -2.19 -9.45
C SER A 133 -2.87 -1.95 -10.49
N ALA A 134 -2.23 -3.00 -10.98
CA ALA A 134 -1.20 -2.92 -12.03
C ALA A 134 -1.74 -2.28 -13.33
N ARG A 135 -3.02 -2.45 -13.63
CA ARG A 135 -3.66 -1.88 -14.83
C ARG A 135 -3.71 -0.35 -14.83
N TYR A 136 -3.63 0.27 -13.67
CA TYR A 136 -3.62 1.74 -13.55
C TYR A 136 -2.22 2.36 -13.65
N VAL A 137 -1.16 1.57 -13.56
CA VAL A 137 0.20 2.09 -13.57
C VAL A 137 0.59 2.51 -14.99
N LYS A 138 1.03 3.75 -15.18
CA LYS A 138 1.58 4.23 -16.47
C LYS A 138 2.88 3.47 -16.83
N PRO A 139 3.25 3.34 -18.11
CA PRO A 139 4.62 2.97 -18.49
C PRO A 139 5.63 3.89 -17.79
N GLY A 140 6.65 3.31 -17.17
CA GLY A 140 7.61 4.03 -16.32
C GLY A 140 7.13 4.31 -14.88
N GLY A 141 5.86 4.03 -14.55
CA GLY A 141 5.29 4.20 -13.23
C GLY A 141 5.72 3.11 -12.24
N THR A 142 5.41 3.33 -10.97
CA THR A 142 5.77 2.43 -9.85
C THR A 142 4.52 1.87 -9.18
N LEU A 143 4.53 0.57 -8.92
CA LEU A 143 3.55 -0.17 -8.12
C LEU A 143 4.22 -0.66 -6.85
N VAL A 144 3.63 -0.36 -5.68
CA VAL A 144 4.07 -0.92 -4.41
C VAL A 144 2.94 -1.78 -3.84
N TYR A 145 3.25 -3.03 -3.59
CA TYR A 145 2.41 -3.96 -2.84
C TYR A 145 2.85 -3.96 -1.39
N SER A 146 1.92 -3.93 -0.44
CA SER A 146 2.23 -3.97 0.97
C SER A 146 1.16 -4.66 1.81
N THR A 147 1.60 -5.20 2.96
CA THR A 147 0.75 -5.82 3.97
C THR A 147 1.28 -5.51 5.37
N CYS A 148 0.41 -5.53 6.37
CA CYS A 148 0.80 -5.48 7.78
C CYS A 148 0.83 -6.90 8.41
N THR A 149 1.31 -7.89 7.67
CA THR A 149 1.46 -9.28 8.14
C THR A 149 2.88 -9.79 7.93
N LEU A 150 3.25 -10.85 8.65
CA LEU A 150 4.50 -11.59 8.48
C LEU A 150 4.27 -12.95 7.77
N SER A 151 3.06 -13.19 7.27
CA SER A 151 2.70 -14.42 6.54
C SER A 151 3.38 -14.44 5.16
N ARG A 152 4.23 -15.44 4.91
CA ARG A 152 4.88 -15.60 3.59
C ARG A 152 3.89 -15.85 2.47
N ALA A 153 2.77 -16.54 2.76
CA ALA A 153 1.72 -16.80 1.78
C ALA A 153 1.05 -15.51 1.28
N GLU A 154 0.92 -14.51 2.17
CA GLU A 154 0.35 -13.20 1.85
C GLU A 154 1.39 -12.22 1.30
N ASN A 155 2.68 -12.49 1.47
CA ASN A 155 3.80 -11.59 1.16
C ASN A 155 4.57 -12.05 -0.08
N ASP A 156 5.63 -12.84 0.17
CA ASP A 156 6.57 -13.28 -0.87
C ASP A 156 5.90 -14.10 -1.98
N GLU A 157 4.92 -14.95 -1.64
CA GLU A 157 4.28 -15.82 -2.62
C GLU A 157 3.37 -15.03 -3.54
N VAL A 158 2.61 -14.05 -3.03
CA VAL A 158 1.81 -13.13 -3.84
C VAL A 158 2.70 -12.28 -4.75
N ALA A 159 3.76 -11.68 -4.20
CA ALA A 159 4.68 -10.84 -4.96
C ALA A 159 5.42 -11.64 -6.07
N LYS A 160 5.86 -12.86 -5.78
CA LYS A 160 6.51 -13.76 -6.76
C LYS A 160 5.55 -14.21 -7.86
N ARG A 161 4.31 -14.58 -7.48
CA ARG A 161 3.26 -14.93 -8.44
C ARG A 161 2.98 -13.78 -9.42
N PHE A 162 2.87 -12.56 -8.88
CA PHE A 162 2.68 -11.36 -9.69
C PHE A 162 3.84 -11.12 -10.66
N ALA A 163 5.08 -11.14 -10.18
CA ALA A 163 6.27 -10.92 -11.01
C ALA A 163 6.39 -11.96 -12.14
N ALA A 164 6.00 -13.21 -11.88
CA ALA A 164 6.03 -14.27 -12.88
C ALA A 164 4.93 -14.11 -13.96
N ALA A 165 3.77 -13.58 -13.59
CA ALA A 165 2.64 -13.39 -14.50
C ALA A 165 2.73 -12.09 -15.32
N HIS A 166 3.47 -11.08 -14.83
CA HIS A 166 3.53 -9.73 -15.39
C HIS A 166 4.99 -9.32 -15.74
N PRO A 167 5.56 -9.85 -16.84
CA PRO A 167 6.95 -9.55 -17.22
C PRO A 167 7.19 -8.08 -17.59
N GLU A 168 6.12 -7.31 -17.83
CA GLU A 168 6.19 -5.85 -18.03
C GLU A 168 6.42 -5.08 -16.71
N PHE A 169 6.35 -5.74 -15.55
CA PHE A 169 6.65 -5.19 -14.24
C PHE A 169 7.96 -5.74 -13.70
N LEU A 170 9.03 -4.95 -13.79
CA LEU A 170 10.31 -5.34 -13.24
C LEU A 170 10.36 -5.03 -11.74
N PRO A 171 10.77 -6.00 -10.90
CA PRO A 171 11.08 -5.73 -9.51
C PRO A 171 12.18 -4.68 -9.40
N ILE A 172 11.99 -3.68 -8.53
CA ILE A 172 12.98 -2.60 -8.33
C ILE A 172 13.46 -2.57 -6.89
N VAL A 173 14.75 -2.25 -6.73
CA VAL A 173 15.37 -2.07 -5.42
C VAL A 173 14.67 -0.95 -4.66
N GLN A 174 14.32 -1.22 -3.41
CA GLN A 174 13.64 -0.26 -2.57
C GLN A 174 14.62 0.79 -2.03
N PRO A 175 14.33 2.09 -2.20
CA PRO A 175 15.24 3.18 -1.82
C PRO A 175 15.19 3.55 -0.34
N VAL A 176 14.87 2.65 0.57
CA VAL A 176 14.61 2.97 1.98
C VAL A 176 15.90 2.96 2.81
N PRO A 177 16.18 4.02 3.59
CA PRO A 177 17.45 4.23 4.28
C PRO A 177 17.68 3.36 5.53
N TYR A 178 16.73 2.56 5.96
CA TYR A 178 16.90 1.72 7.15
C TYR A 178 17.35 0.30 6.80
N ALA A 179 18.50 -0.05 7.37
CA ALA A 179 19.32 -1.20 7.13
C ALA A 179 18.58 -2.56 7.06
N GLY A 180 18.91 -3.29 6.14
CA GLY A 180 18.72 -4.64 5.71
C GLY A 180 19.34 -4.65 4.34
N ALA A 181 19.70 -5.76 3.76
CA ALA A 181 20.46 -5.82 2.52
C ALA A 181 19.93 -4.79 1.49
N ALA A 182 20.72 -3.77 1.22
CA ALA A 182 20.47 -2.85 0.13
C ALA A 182 20.47 -3.70 -1.14
N GLY A 183 19.35 -3.75 -1.85
CA GLY A 183 19.31 -4.42 -3.13
C GLY A 183 18.14 -5.34 -3.41
N ASP A 184 17.25 -5.62 -2.43
CA ASP A 184 16.09 -6.48 -2.66
C ASP A 184 14.85 -5.68 -3.09
N PRO A 185 14.08 -6.20 -4.07
CA PRO A 185 12.81 -5.61 -4.48
C PRO A 185 11.69 -5.87 -3.48
N THR A 186 11.89 -6.78 -2.54
CA THR A 186 10.97 -7.10 -1.45
C THR A 186 11.63 -6.86 -0.11
N ARG A 187 10.83 -6.45 0.89
CA ARG A 187 11.32 -6.26 2.24
C ARG A 187 10.27 -6.64 3.28
N THR A 188 10.70 -7.45 4.24
CA THR A 188 9.98 -7.69 5.49
C THR A 188 10.58 -6.83 6.59
N TYR A 189 9.76 -6.06 7.26
CA TYR A 189 10.13 -5.29 8.46
C TYR A 189 9.70 -6.11 9.67
N CYS A 190 10.63 -6.38 10.57
CA CYS A 190 10.36 -7.10 11.81
C CYS A 190 10.37 -6.14 13.01
N PRO A 191 9.46 -6.33 14.00
CA PRO A 191 9.36 -5.43 15.15
C PRO A 191 10.63 -5.32 15.99
N ASP A 192 11.44 -6.36 16.02
CA ASP A 192 12.73 -6.42 16.72
C ASP A 192 13.84 -5.61 16.03
N GLU A 193 13.71 -5.35 14.73
CA GLU A 193 14.70 -4.59 13.97
C GLU A 193 14.51 -3.08 14.05
N ASN A 194 13.28 -2.61 14.02
CA ASN A 194 12.96 -1.17 13.89
C ASN A 194 12.02 -0.61 14.96
N GLY A 195 11.55 -1.47 15.88
CA GLY A 195 10.58 -1.10 16.93
C GLY A 195 9.16 -0.79 16.41
N GLY A 196 8.92 -0.88 15.09
CA GLY A 196 7.63 -0.70 14.46
C GLY A 196 6.78 -1.97 14.45
N ASP A 197 5.77 -1.98 13.62
CA ASP A 197 4.96 -3.17 13.35
C ASP A 197 5.68 -4.10 12.36
N GLY A 198 5.28 -5.38 12.37
CA GLY A 198 5.62 -6.31 11.30
C GLY A 198 4.93 -5.88 9.99
N PHE A 199 5.70 -5.78 8.91
CA PHE A 199 5.22 -5.22 7.66
C PHE A 199 5.98 -5.82 6.48
N PHE A 200 5.35 -5.82 5.30
CA PHE A 200 5.99 -6.27 4.06
C PHE A 200 5.77 -5.26 2.94
N THR A 201 6.77 -5.10 2.09
CA THR A 201 6.67 -4.31 0.86
C THR A 201 7.35 -5.03 -0.30
N ALA A 202 6.74 -4.94 -1.49
CA ALA A 202 7.34 -5.32 -2.77
C ALA A 202 7.15 -4.18 -3.78
N SER A 203 8.20 -3.86 -4.53
CA SER A 203 8.21 -2.74 -5.47
C SER A 203 8.45 -3.18 -6.89
N PHE A 204 7.64 -2.66 -7.81
CA PHE A 204 7.70 -2.97 -9.22
C PHE A 204 7.64 -1.70 -10.07
N ARG A 205 8.33 -1.72 -11.20
CA ARG A 205 8.28 -0.67 -12.22
C ARG A 205 7.69 -1.20 -13.50
N ARG A 206 6.67 -0.54 -14.02
CA ARG A 206 6.14 -0.88 -15.34
C ARG A 206 7.09 -0.36 -16.43
N VAL A 207 7.58 -1.24 -17.31
CA VAL A 207 8.54 -0.90 -18.38
C VAL A 207 7.89 -0.75 -19.76
N LYS A 208 6.65 -1.24 -19.91
CA LYS A 208 5.88 -1.14 -21.17
C LYS A 208 4.43 -0.79 -20.88
#